data_9a530eecf808af43de15c180bda732bb
#
_entry.id   9a530eecf808af43de15c180bda732bb
#
_cell.length_a   1.000
_cell.length_b   1.000
_cell.length_c   1.000
_cell.angle_alpha   90.00
_cell.angle_beta   90.00
_cell.angle_gamma   90.00
#
_symmetry.space_group_name_H-M   'P 1'
#
loop_
_entity.id
_entity.type
_entity.pdbx_description
1 polymer ?
#
loop_
_entity_poly.entity_id
_entity_poly.type
_entity_poly.pdbx_seq_one_letter_code
_entity_poly.pdbx_strand_id
1 'polypeptide(L)'
;PMLAKHGLVILPRITERTVTERTTQKGGVLFYVVVKAEFDFVATEDGSKHTVTTYGEAMDSGDKATNKAMSIAYKYAAFQAFCIPTEQTAIDADAEVHHVAARSPDDILADFTAQAAECATLDDLKGIYKPAWNAMASSAEHQQKCVEVFKTRGAELSKAA
;
A
#
# COMPACT_ATOMS: atom_id res chain seq x y z
N PRO A 1 8.95 -18.97 29.19
CA PRO A 1 8.60 -19.73 30.39
C PRO A 1 7.11 -19.99 30.55
N MET A 2 6.20 -18.98 30.30
CA MET A 2 4.74 -19.19 30.46
C MET A 2 4.18 -20.19 29.45
N LEU A 3 4.46 -20.05 28.17
CA LEU A 3 3.97 -20.97 27.13
C LEU A 3 4.44 -22.39 27.41
N ALA A 4 5.73 -22.60 27.67
CA ALA A 4 6.28 -23.92 28.00
C ALA A 4 5.65 -24.52 29.27
N LYS A 5 5.35 -23.71 30.30
CA LYS A 5 4.67 -24.15 31.52
C LYS A 5 3.25 -24.69 31.24
N HIS A 6 2.59 -24.14 30.24
CA HIS A 6 1.25 -24.53 29.81
C HIS A 6 1.22 -25.46 28.61
N GLY A 7 2.38 -26.06 28.25
CA GLY A 7 2.45 -27.04 27.19
C GLY A 7 2.13 -26.47 25.80
N LEU A 8 2.47 -25.20 25.55
CA LEU A 8 2.25 -24.54 24.27
C LEU A 8 3.57 -24.17 23.59
N VAL A 9 3.71 -24.53 22.32
CA VAL A 9 4.84 -24.16 21.45
C VAL A 9 4.32 -23.36 20.26
N ILE A 10 5.05 -22.30 19.87
CA ILE A 10 4.73 -21.50 18.69
C ILE A 10 5.82 -21.73 17.65
N LEU A 11 5.42 -22.20 16.45
CA LEU A 11 6.32 -22.52 15.34
C LEU A 11 6.05 -21.53 14.18
N PRO A 12 6.97 -20.58 13.92
CA PRO A 12 6.79 -19.61 12.86
C PRO A 12 7.20 -20.15 11.49
N ARG A 13 6.50 -19.71 10.44
CA ARG A 13 6.89 -19.84 9.04
C ARG A 13 6.67 -18.51 8.32
N ILE A 14 7.68 -18.03 7.61
CA ILE A 14 7.52 -16.89 6.68
C ILE A 14 7.19 -17.46 5.32
N THR A 15 5.99 -17.19 4.82
CA THR A 15 5.49 -17.73 3.55
C THR A 15 5.75 -16.78 2.38
N GLU A 16 5.74 -15.48 2.64
CA GLU A 16 5.99 -14.46 1.61
C GLU A 16 6.82 -13.32 2.19
N ARG A 17 7.65 -12.71 1.35
CA ARG A 17 8.41 -11.51 1.68
C ARG A 17 8.47 -10.58 0.47
N THR A 18 7.97 -9.37 0.62
CA THR A 18 8.07 -8.31 -0.39
C THR A 18 8.97 -7.20 0.12
N VAL A 19 9.83 -6.68 -0.74
CA VAL A 19 10.71 -5.55 -0.43
C VAL A 19 10.48 -4.46 -1.47
N THR A 20 10.20 -3.26 -1.00
CA THR A 20 10.10 -2.06 -1.84
C THR A 20 11.14 -1.05 -1.39
N GLU A 21 12.00 -0.62 -2.31
CA GLU A 21 12.96 0.44 -2.05
C GLU A 21 12.30 1.80 -2.29
N ARG A 22 12.59 2.74 -1.40
CA ARG A 22 12.15 4.14 -1.52
C ARG A 22 13.32 5.06 -1.24
N THR A 23 13.45 6.11 -2.03
CA THR A 23 14.47 7.14 -1.81
C THR A 23 13.89 8.24 -0.92
N THR A 24 14.63 8.64 0.11
CA THR A 24 14.28 9.79 0.94
C THR A 24 14.56 11.10 0.21
N GLN A 25 13.96 12.19 0.66
CA GLN A 25 14.24 13.54 0.12
C GLN A 25 15.71 13.95 0.19
N LYS A 26 16.50 13.32 1.07
CA LYS A 26 17.94 13.56 1.24
C LYS A 26 18.82 12.58 0.47
N GLY A 27 18.24 11.77 -0.44
CA GLY A 27 18.97 10.80 -1.27
C GLY A 27 19.34 9.49 -0.57
N GLY A 28 18.89 9.24 0.67
CA GLY A 28 19.09 7.95 1.34
C GLY A 28 18.10 6.90 0.86
N VAL A 29 18.46 5.62 0.91
CA VAL A 29 17.57 4.50 0.57
C VAL A 29 16.87 4.00 1.83
N LEU A 30 15.58 3.71 1.72
CA LEU A 30 14.76 3.03 2.71
C LEU A 30 14.20 1.74 2.13
N PHE A 31 14.32 0.66 2.90
CA PHE A 31 13.73 -0.63 2.57
C PHE A 31 12.42 -0.79 3.33
N TYR A 32 11.31 -0.81 2.60
CA TYR A 32 10.00 -1.15 3.14
C TYR A 32 9.77 -2.64 2.92
N VAL A 33 9.62 -3.39 4.01
CA VAL A 33 9.50 -4.85 3.98
C VAL A 33 8.14 -5.25 4.53
N VAL A 34 7.42 -6.07 3.77
CA VAL A 34 6.21 -6.77 4.20
C VAL A 34 6.51 -8.26 4.23
N VAL A 35 6.17 -8.91 5.34
CA VAL A 35 6.23 -10.37 5.47
C VAL A 35 4.83 -10.91 5.75
N LYS A 36 4.47 -12.02 5.10
CA LYS A 36 3.36 -12.86 5.49
C LYS A 36 3.89 -14.02 6.30
N ALA A 37 3.41 -14.16 7.50
CA ALA A 37 3.88 -15.17 8.45
C ALA A 37 2.73 -16.02 8.95
N GLU A 38 2.98 -17.30 9.07
CA GLU A 38 2.12 -18.27 9.73
C GLU A 38 2.76 -18.71 11.03
N PHE A 39 1.93 -18.85 12.06
CA PHE A 39 2.34 -19.31 13.39
C PHE A 39 1.47 -20.49 13.80
N ASP A 40 2.06 -21.67 13.91
CA ASP A 40 1.37 -22.82 14.48
C ASP A 40 1.46 -22.77 16.00
N PHE A 41 0.34 -22.63 16.66
CA PHE A 41 0.20 -22.76 18.10
C PHE A 41 -0.09 -24.23 18.41
N VAL A 42 0.91 -24.94 18.92
CA VAL A 42 0.88 -26.41 19.07
C VAL A 42 0.80 -26.79 20.54
N ALA A 43 -0.19 -27.59 20.90
CA ALA A 43 -0.26 -28.23 22.22
C ALA A 43 0.75 -29.39 22.31
N THR A 44 1.60 -29.39 23.34
CA THR A 44 2.64 -30.42 23.50
C THR A 44 2.09 -31.75 23.97
N GLU A 45 0.86 -31.77 24.48
CA GLU A 45 0.21 -32.96 25.00
C GLU A 45 -0.19 -33.95 23.90
N ASP A 46 -0.80 -33.44 22.84
CA ASP A 46 -1.40 -34.25 21.77
C ASP A 46 -0.97 -33.81 20.34
N GLY A 47 -0.17 -32.78 20.23
CA GLY A 47 0.25 -32.22 18.93
C GLY A 47 -0.86 -31.48 18.18
N SER A 48 -2.02 -31.26 18.75
CA SER A 48 -3.07 -30.47 18.16
C SER A 48 -2.58 -29.03 17.92
N LYS A 49 -3.03 -28.40 16.84
CA LYS A 49 -2.55 -27.07 16.48
C LYS A 49 -3.64 -26.18 15.93
N HIS A 50 -3.43 -24.89 16.14
CA HIS A 50 -4.16 -23.81 15.48
C HIS A 50 -3.16 -22.91 14.74
N THR A 51 -3.40 -22.65 13.45
CA THR A 51 -2.53 -21.79 12.65
C THR A 51 -3.11 -20.38 12.56
N VAL A 52 -2.31 -19.39 12.93
CA VAL A 52 -2.62 -17.97 12.79
C VAL A 52 -1.76 -17.38 11.69
N THR A 53 -2.38 -16.68 10.73
CA THR A 53 -1.69 -15.98 9.65
C THR A 53 -1.74 -14.48 9.91
N THR A 54 -0.58 -13.82 9.89
CA THR A 54 -0.47 -12.36 10.06
C THR A 54 0.48 -11.75 9.06
N TYR A 55 0.38 -10.44 8.89
CA TYR A 55 1.33 -9.63 8.16
C TYR A 55 2.14 -8.78 9.14
N GLY A 56 3.43 -8.63 8.84
CA GLY A 56 4.30 -7.71 9.55
C GLY A 56 4.94 -6.76 8.55
N GLU A 57 4.93 -5.49 8.88
CA GLU A 57 5.47 -4.43 8.04
C GLU A 57 6.50 -3.61 8.80
N ALA A 58 7.61 -3.30 8.14
CA ALA A 58 8.62 -2.45 8.75
C ALA A 58 9.43 -1.71 7.68
N MET A 59 9.93 -0.57 8.08
CA MET A 59 10.83 0.24 7.26
C MET A 59 12.15 0.45 7.99
N ASP A 60 13.26 0.35 7.26
CA ASP A 60 14.60 0.58 7.79
C ASP A 60 15.53 1.05 6.67
N SER A 61 16.53 1.83 7.02
CA SER A 61 17.57 2.29 6.08
C SER A 61 18.73 1.30 5.89
N GLY A 62 18.68 0.14 6.55
CA GLY A 62 19.74 -0.87 6.55
C GLY A 62 19.20 -2.31 6.53
N ASP A 63 19.92 -3.20 7.19
CA ASP A 63 19.71 -4.65 7.16
C ASP A 63 18.61 -5.18 8.09
N LYS A 64 17.98 -4.32 8.89
CA LYS A 64 17.06 -4.74 9.98
C LYS A 64 15.58 -4.74 9.59
N ALA A 65 15.20 -4.25 8.42
CA ALA A 65 13.79 -4.13 8.02
C ALA A 65 13.04 -5.48 8.09
N THR A 66 13.64 -6.55 7.57
CA THR A 66 13.05 -7.90 7.61
C THR A 66 12.85 -8.40 9.04
N ASN A 67 13.86 -8.26 9.91
CA ASN A 67 13.78 -8.71 11.30
C ASN A 67 12.71 -7.93 12.09
N LYS A 68 12.60 -6.63 11.83
CA LYS A 68 11.53 -5.79 12.40
C LYS A 68 10.15 -6.27 11.93
N ALA A 69 9.97 -6.50 10.63
CA ALA A 69 8.71 -7.00 10.07
C ALA A 69 8.31 -8.35 10.67
N MET A 70 9.26 -9.29 10.81
CA MET A 70 9.01 -10.61 11.45
C MET A 70 8.60 -10.46 12.91
N SER A 71 9.24 -9.55 13.67
CA SER A 71 8.90 -9.29 15.07
C SER A 71 7.49 -8.69 15.22
N ILE A 72 7.10 -7.81 14.31
CA ILE A 72 5.75 -7.23 14.24
C ILE A 72 4.72 -8.32 13.93
N ALA A 73 4.98 -9.18 12.93
CA ALA A 73 4.09 -10.29 12.60
C ALA A 73 3.86 -11.20 13.81
N TYR A 74 4.91 -11.57 14.54
CA TYR A 74 4.79 -12.40 15.76
C TYR A 74 3.99 -11.71 16.86
N LYS A 75 4.24 -10.43 17.10
CA LYS A 75 3.50 -9.63 18.09
C LYS A 75 1.98 -9.68 17.81
N TYR A 76 1.59 -9.42 16.57
CA TYR A 76 0.18 -9.42 16.20
C TYR A 76 -0.44 -10.83 16.18
N ALA A 77 0.32 -11.87 15.82
CA ALA A 77 -0.15 -13.22 15.94
C ALA A 77 -0.53 -13.58 17.39
N ALA A 78 0.32 -13.22 18.36
CA ALA A 78 0.05 -13.43 19.77
C ALA A 78 -1.16 -12.60 20.27
N PHE A 79 -1.24 -11.32 19.87
CA PHE A 79 -2.36 -10.46 20.26
C PHE A 79 -3.71 -11.00 19.78
N GLN A 80 -3.78 -11.43 18.52
CA GLN A 80 -4.99 -11.96 17.92
C GLN A 80 -5.35 -13.33 18.51
N ALA A 81 -4.36 -14.24 18.65
CA ALA A 81 -4.61 -15.59 19.17
C ALA A 81 -5.09 -15.59 20.62
N PHE A 82 -4.62 -14.67 21.44
CA PHE A 82 -4.94 -14.61 22.87
C PHE A 82 -5.87 -13.45 23.25
N CYS A 83 -6.43 -12.75 22.28
CA CYS A 83 -7.31 -11.59 22.50
C CYS A 83 -6.69 -10.57 23.46
N ILE A 84 -5.38 -10.31 23.32
CA ILE A 84 -4.66 -9.38 24.20
C ILE A 84 -5.01 -7.94 23.78
N PRO A 85 -5.71 -7.17 24.62
CA PRO A 85 -6.00 -5.79 24.32
C PRO A 85 -4.72 -4.97 24.44
N THR A 86 -4.52 -4.02 23.50
CA THR A 86 -3.49 -2.99 23.60
C THR A 86 -4.15 -1.63 23.54
N GLU A 87 -3.54 -0.62 24.13
CA GLU A 87 -4.06 0.75 24.00
C GLU A 87 -4.18 1.18 22.54
N GLN A 88 -3.31 0.66 21.66
CA GLN A 88 -3.35 0.90 20.22
C GLN A 88 -4.47 0.11 19.50
N THR A 89 -4.89 -1.05 19.99
CA THR A 89 -6.01 -1.80 19.43
C THR A 89 -7.36 -1.37 19.99
N ALA A 90 -7.36 -0.62 21.09
CA ALA A 90 -8.55 0.04 21.63
C ALA A 90 -8.82 1.39 20.94
N ILE A 91 -7.86 1.93 20.17
CA ILE A 91 -8.06 3.12 19.33
C ILE A 91 -8.86 2.65 18.11
N ASP A 92 -10.02 3.26 17.93
CA ASP A 92 -10.86 3.11 16.75
C ASP A 92 -10.00 3.30 15.49
N ALA A 93 -9.91 2.27 14.65
CA ALA A 93 -9.14 2.34 13.40
C ALA A 93 -9.66 3.47 12.47
N ASP A 94 -10.89 3.92 12.68
CA ASP A 94 -11.50 5.02 11.93
C ASP A 94 -11.20 6.41 12.53
N ALA A 95 -10.54 6.48 13.70
CA ALA A 95 -10.22 7.75 14.36
C ALA A 95 -9.08 8.52 13.67
N GLU A 96 -8.21 7.86 12.91
CA GLU A 96 -7.15 8.50 12.14
C GLU A 96 -7.47 8.48 10.64
N VAL A 97 -8.01 9.58 10.13
CA VAL A 97 -8.12 9.80 8.69
C VAL A 97 -6.74 10.16 8.16
N HIS A 98 -6.06 9.19 7.55
CA HIS A 98 -4.84 9.49 6.78
C HIS A 98 -5.23 10.30 5.54
N HIS A 99 -4.98 11.59 5.56
CA HIS A 99 -5.03 12.39 4.35
C HIS A 99 -3.94 11.89 3.41
N VAL A 100 -4.30 11.05 2.45
CA VAL A 100 -3.43 10.78 1.29
C VAL A 100 -3.19 12.13 0.63
N ALA A 101 -1.93 12.54 0.51
CA ALA A 101 -1.58 13.77 -0.19
C ALA A 101 -2.23 13.72 -1.58
N ALA A 102 -3.06 14.70 -1.87
CA ALA A 102 -3.68 14.81 -3.18
C ALA A 102 -2.56 14.77 -4.24
N ARG A 103 -2.75 14.01 -5.32
CA ARG A 103 -1.80 13.95 -6.42
C ARG A 103 -1.53 15.38 -6.92
N SER A 104 -0.27 15.68 -7.22
CA SER A 104 0.07 17.01 -7.72
C SER A 104 -0.64 17.27 -9.05
N PRO A 105 -1.01 18.51 -9.36
CA PRO A 105 -1.57 18.83 -10.68
C PRO A 105 -0.64 18.47 -11.85
N ASP A 106 0.68 18.49 -11.63
CA ASP A 106 1.69 18.06 -12.61
C ASP A 106 1.59 16.56 -12.91
N ASP A 107 1.48 15.71 -11.87
CA ASP A 107 1.34 14.26 -12.04
C ASP A 107 0.03 13.90 -12.74
N ILE A 108 -1.06 14.59 -12.39
CA ILE A 108 -2.37 14.38 -13.01
C ILE A 108 -2.35 14.77 -14.49
N LEU A 109 -1.71 15.87 -14.83
CA LEU A 109 -1.59 16.34 -16.21
C LEU A 109 -0.69 15.41 -17.04
N ALA A 110 0.41 14.93 -16.47
CA ALA A 110 1.30 13.97 -17.11
C ALA A 110 0.58 12.65 -17.45
N ASP A 111 -0.15 12.09 -16.49
CA ASP A 111 -0.95 10.88 -16.69
C ASP A 111 -2.05 11.09 -17.73
N PHE A 112 -2.77 12.21 -17.66
CA PHE A 112 -3.80 12.53 -18.66
C PHE A 112 -3.21 12.62 -20.07
N THR A 113 -2.04 13.26 -20.22
CA THR A 113 -1.37 13.41 -21.51
C THR A 113 -0.96 12.06 -22.07
N ALA A 114 -0.40 11.16 -21.24
CA ALA A 114 -0.04 9.80 -21.63
C ALA A 114 -1.27 8.99 -22.08
N GLN A 115 -2.34 8.99 -21.28
CA GLN A 115 -3.58 8.27 -21.60
C GLN A 115 -4.26 8.84 -22.86
N ALA A 116 -4.26 10.16 -23.05
CA ALA A 116 -4.82 10.80 -24.24
C ALA A 116 -4.10 10.37 -25.53
N ALA A 117 -2.79 10.17 -25.47
CA ALA A 117 -2.01 9.65 -26.61
C ALA A 117 -2.42 8.23 -27.02
N GLU A 118 -2.84 7.41 -26.06
CA GLU A 118 -3.26 6.01 -26.28
C GLU A 118 -4.74 5.88 -26.72
N CYS A 119 -5.57 6.92 -26.55
CA CYS A 119 -6.97 6.88 -26.95
C CYS A 119 -7.13 6.64 -28.46
N ALA A 120 -7.95 5.65 -28.82
CA ALA A 120 -8.28 5.34 -30.21
C ALA A 120 -9.51 6.09 -30.71
N THR A 121 -10.42 6.51 -29.83
CA THR A 121 -11.67 7.20 -30.21
C THR A 121 -11.84 8.53 -29.44
N LEU A 122 -12.68 9.41 -30.01
CA LEU A 122 -13.06 10.66 -29.37
C LEU A 122 -13.86 10.45 -28.08
N ASP A 123 -14.60 9.37 -27.98
CA ASP A 123 -15.41 9.05 -26.79
C ASP A 123 -14.54 8.55 -25.66
N ASP A 124 -13.50 7.76 -25.92
CA ASP A 124 -12.49 7.39 -24.92
C ASP A 124 -11.79 8.64 -24.37
N LEU A 125 -11.40 9.55 -25.26
CA LEU A 125 -10.76 10.80 -24.87
C LEU A 125 -11.65 11.69 -24.00
N LYS A 126 -12.95 11.79 -24.30
CA LYS A 126 -13.92 12.49 -23.45
C LYS A 126 -14.08 11.84 -22.09
N GLY A 127 -14.05 10.50 -22.04
CA GLY A 127 -14.15 9.72 -20.81
C GLY A 127 -13.07 10.07 -19.79
N ILE A 128 -11.83 10.22 -20.23
CA ILE A 128 -10.69 10.53 -19.36
C ILE A 128 -10.52 12.04 -19.09
N TYR A 129 -10.99 12.91 -19.98
CA TYR A 129 -10.82 14.35 -19.88
C TYR A 129 -11.52 14.95 -18.66
N LYS A 130 -12.80 14.66 -18.47
CA LYS A 130 -13.60 15.30 -17.41
C LYS A 130 -13.11 14.97 -15.99
N PRO A 131 -12.77 13.72 -15.66
CA PRO A 131 -12.15 13.38 -14.38
C PRO A 131 -10.80 14.08 -14.15
N ALA A 132 -9.92 14.12 -15.16
CA ALA A 132 -8.62 14.76 -15.07
C ALA A 132 -8.73 16.27 -14.85
N TRP A 133 -9.61 16.94 -15.61
CA TRP A 133 -9.87 18.38 -15.48
C TRP A 133 -10.39 18.73 -14.08
N ASN A 134 -11.33 17.96 -13.54
CA ASN A 134 -11.88 18.17 -12.20
C ASN A 134 -10.83 17.93 -11.11
N ALA A 135 -9.96 16.94 -11.27
CA ALA A 135 -8.91 16.64 -10.32
C ALA A 135 -7.84 17.75 -10.24
N MET A 136 -7.70 18.58 -11.29
CA MET A 136 -6.81 19.75 -11.33
C MET A 136 -7.51 21.06 -10.94
N ALA A 137 -8.66 21.03 -10.26
CA ALA A 137 -9.44 22.23 -9.90
C ALA A 137 -8.65 23.24 -9.04
N SER A 138 -7.58 22.81 -8.35
CA SER A 138 -6.69 23.69 -7.58
C SER A 138 -5.74 24.53 -8.42
N SER A 139 -5.63 24.28 -9.74
CA SER A 139 -4.68 24.99 -10.63
C SER A 139 -5.31 25.29 -11.99
N ALA A 140 -5.68 26.54 -12.20
CA ALA A 140 -6.22 27.01 -13.47
C ALA A 140 -5.25 26.83 -14.65
N GLU A 141 -3.94 26.95 -14.41
CA GLU A 141 -2.92 26.74 -15.43
C GLU A 141 -2.93 25.29 -15.94
N HIS A 142 -2.99 24.31 -15.04
CA HIS A 142 -3.02 22.90 -15.42
C HIS A 142 -4.35 22.52 -16.09
N GLN A 143 -5.46 23.09 -15.66
CA GLN A 143 -6.72 22.93 -16.35
C GLN A 143 -6.68 23.45 -17.79
N GLN A 144 -6.02 24.60 -18.02
CA GLN A 144 -5.85 25.14 -19.36
C GLN A 144 -4.97 24.23 -20.24
N LYS A 145 -3.84 23.73 -19.73
CA LYS A 145 -2.99 22.76 -20.43
C LYS A 145 -3.76 21.46 -20.74
N CYS A 146 -4.58 20.98 -19.82
CA CYS A 146 -5.44 19.82 -20.04
C CYS A 146 -6.43 20.03 -21.21
N VAL A 147 -7.03 21.23 -21.30
CA VAL A 147 -7.89 21.61 -22.45
C VAL A 147 -7.11 21.62 -23.77
N GLU A 148 -5.87 22.11 -23.76
CA GLU A 148 -5.02 22.15 -24.97
C GLU A 148 -4.68 20.72 -25.45
N VAL A 149 -4.29 19.83 -24.56
CA VAL A 149 -4.03 18.41 -24.87
C VAL A 149 -5.30 17.76 -25.45
N PHE A 150 -6.46 17.98 -24.80
CA PHE A 150 -7.74 17.44 -25.28
C PHE A 150 -8.09 17.93 -26.68
N LYS A 151 -7.92 19.22 -26.97
CA LYS A 151 -8.22 19.80 -28.29
C LYS A 151 -7.27 19.26 -29.37
N THR A 152 -5.97 19.20 -29.07
CA THR A 152 -4.96 18.70 -30.01
C THR A 152 -5.24 17.26 -30.39
N ARG A 153 -5.42 16.37 -29.38
CA ARG A 153 -5.69 14.96 -29.62
C ARG A 153 -7.05 14.72 -30.26
N GLY A 154 -8.07 15.48 -29.88
CA GLY A 154 -9.38 15.41 -30.50
C GLY A 154 -9.40 15.78 -31.98
N ALA A 155 -8.58 16.78 -32.39
CA ALA A 155 -8.40 17.13 -33.78
C ALA A 155 -7.66 16.06 -34.61
N GLU A 156 -6.68 15.38 -34.01
CA GLU A 156 -5.98 14.23 -34.63
C GLU A 156 -6.94 13.05 -34.87
N LEU A 157 -7.69 12.67 -33.85
CA LEU A 157 -8.67 11.56 -33.94
C LEU A 157 -9.77 11.86 -34.95
N SER A 158 -10.21 13.12 -35.06
CA SER A 158 -11.25 13.52 -36.03
C SER A 158 -10.75 13.54 -37.48
N LYS A 159 -9.42 13.60 -37.71
CA LYS A 159 -8.82 13.52 -39.05
C LYS A 159 -8.56 12.08 -39.49
N ALA A 160 -8.46 11.17 -38.52
CA ALA A 160 -8.16 9.77 -38.75
C ALA A 160 -9.41 8.89 -38.93
N ALA A 161 -10.58 9.45 -38.62
CA ALA A 161 -11.90 8.82 -38.80
C ALA A 161 -12.53 9.26 -40.12
#